data_3dc35065d2ffe613f3a7b6fb00d989a5
#
_entry.id   3dc35065d2ffe613f3a7b6fb00d989a5
#
_cell.length_a   1.000
_cell.length_b   1.000
_cell.length_c   1.000
_cell.angle_alpha   90.00
_cell.angle_beta   90.00
_cell.angle_gamma   90.00
#
_symmetry.space_group_name_H-M   'P 1'
#
loop_
_entity.id
_entity.type
_entity.pdbx_description
1 polymer ?
#
loop_
_entity_poly.entity_id
_entity_poly.type
_entity_poly.pdbx_seq_one_letter_code
_entity_poly.pdbx_strand_id
1 'polypeptide(L)'
;MPGPVGYRYSDTTDSCMAMSSFWNCICEMMSVPEPELSSIMLSLPGIGLGDDKAAHDRFSAVVELAGRYLCLFRGDGAFGLVHFHPAYDRGLIHPLHKPSYGHLPPISWLRPILKMGGHNAEQLSDDELSLSNYQRRAPHTAINILRMTQVNAAAGSKSIVDLDLGDGRIEKASGITLYTRNTVRMAGIGREALQSAVDKEVAMQY
;
A
#
# COMPACT_ATOMS: atom_id res chain seq x y z
N MET A 1 2.27 -19.56 10.15
CA MET A 1 3.03 -18.41 9.59
C MET A 1 2.42 -18.08 8.24
N PRO A 2 2.30 -16.80 7.85
CA PRO A 2 1.88 -16.44 6.51
C PRO A 2 2.87 -17.02 5.48
N GLY A 3 2.35 -17.41 4.31
CA GLY A 3 3.17 -17.90 3.22
C GLY A 3 3.98 -16.80 2.51
N PRO A 4 4.74 -17.14 1.47
CA PRO A 4 5.50 -16.18 0.68
C PRO A 4 4.60 -15.22 -0.09
N VAL A 5 5.18 -14.10 -0.50
CA VAL A 5 4.57 -13.14 -1.43
C VAL A 5 4.83 -13.61 -2.86
N GLY A 6 3.79 -13.74 -3.67
CA GLY A 6 3.91 -13.97 -5.10
C GLY A 6 4.14 -12.65 -5.84
N TYR A 7 4.97 -12.67 -6.88
CA TYR A 7 5.19 -11.53 -7.76
C TYR A 7 4.66 -11.85 -9.16
N ARG A 8 3.84 -10.95 -9.70
CA ARG A 8 3.27 -11.08 -11.06
C ARG A 8 3.51 -9.76 -11.79
N TYR A 9 3.68 -9.85 -13.08
CA TYR A 9 4.03 -8.73 -13.94
C TYR A 9 3.17 -8.74 -15.20
N SER A 10 2.72 -7.55 -15.62
CA SER A 10 2.08 -7.33 -16.91
C SER A 10 2.45 -5.92 -17.39
N ASP A 11 3.05 -5.84 -18.57
CA ASP A 11 3.45 -4.59 -19.25
C ASP A 11 2.33 -3.96 -20.07
N THR A 12 1.12 -4.50 -19.96
CA THR A 12 -0.03 -4.00 -20.72
C THR A 12 -0.31 -2.53 -20.45
N THR A 13 -0.66 -1.80 -21.47
CA THR A 13 -1.24 -0.45 -21.41
C THR A 13 -2.77 -0.45 -21.50
N ASP A 14 -3.38 -1.61 -21.72
CA ASP A 14 -4.82 -1.80 -21.85
C ASP A 14 -5.45 -2.14 -20.50
N SER A 15 -6.45 -1.37 -20.09
CA SER A 15 -7.13 -1.52 -18.81
C SER A 15 -7.89 -2.85 -18.69
N CYS A 16 -8.44 -3.39 -19.79
CA CYS A 16 -9.13 -4.68 -19.78
C CYS A 16 -8.14 -5.82 -19.55
N MET A 17 -6.97 -5.75 -20.17
CA MET A 17 -5.90 -6.73 -19.98
C MET A 17 -5.30 -6.64 -18.57
N ALA A 18 -5.17 -5.43 -18.01
CA ALA A 18 -4.77 -5.25 -16.62
C ALA A 18 -5.79 -5.87 -15.66
N MET A 19 -7.08 -5.70 -15.92
CA MET A 19 -8.14 -6.35 -15.15
C MET A 19 -8.12 -7.87 -15.29
N SER A 20 -7.80 -8.41 -16.47
CA SER A 20 -7.59 -9.86 -16.66
C SER A 20 -6.43 -10.36 -15.82
N SER A 21 -5.29 -9.64 -15.81
CA SER A 21 -4.13 -9.98 -14.98
C SER A 21 -4.48 -9.95 -13.50
N PHE A 22 -5.25 -8.95 -13.06
CA PHE A 22 -5.76 -8.87 -11.69
C PHE A 22 -6.62 -10.08 -11.32
N TRP A 23 -7.58 -10.47 -12.17
CA TRP A 23 -8.43 -11.62 -11.91
C TRP A 23 -7.67 -12.94 -11.92
N ASN A 24 -6.66 -13.09 -12.75
CA ASN A 24 -5.78 -14.26 -12.71
C ASN A 24 -5.09 -14.38 -11.35
N CYS A 25 -4.63 -13.26 -10.78
CA CYS A 25 -4.07 -13.26 -9.42
C CYS A 25 -5.11 -13.66 -8.36
N ILE A 26 -6.34 -13.17 -8.45
CA ILE A 26 -7.45 -13.57 -7.54
C ILE A 26 -7.71 -15.07 -7.65
N CYS A 27 -7.84 -15.61 -8.88
CA CYS A 27 -8.07 -17.04 -9.10
C CYS A 27 -6.92 -17.88 -8.54
N GLU A 28 -5.68 -17.46 -8.75
CA GLU A 28 -4.51 -18.11 -8.19
C GLU A 28 -4.55 -18.14 -6.65
N MET A 29 -4.82 -16.99 -6.03
CA MET A 29 -4.94 -16.92 -4.57
C MET A 29 -6.11 -17.73 -4.01
N MET A 30 -7.18 -17.93 -4.78
CA MET A 30 -8.29 -18.81 -4.38
C MET A 30 -7.93 -20.28 -4.47
N SER A 31 -7.06 -20.69 -5.40
CA SER A 31 -6.68 -22.06 -5.64
C SER A 31 -5.53 -22.55 -4.76
N VAL A 32 -4.76 -21.63 -4.17
CA VAL A 32 -3.58 -21.92 -3.34
C VAL A 32 -3.86 -21.56 -1.89
N PRO A 33 -3.55 -22.43 -0.92
CA PRO A 33 -3.77 -22.14 0.50
C PRO A 33 -2.83 -21.03 1.01
N GLU A 34 -3.26 -20.28 2.03
CA GLU A 34 -2.53 -19.14 2.59
C GLU A 34 -1.07 -19.44 3.00
N PRO A 35 -0.72 -20.61 3.59
CA PRO A 35 0.67 -20.94 3.91
C PRO A 35 1.59 -21.05 2.70
N GLU A 36 1.05 -21.30 1.51
CA GLU A 36 1.81 -21.45 0.27
C GLU A 36 1.86 -20.14 -0.53
N LEU A 37 0.83 -19.28 -0.39
CA LEU A 37 0.75 -17.98 -1.07
C LEU A 37 -0.05 -16.99 -0.21
N SER A 38 0.65 -16.10 0.47
CA SER A 38 0.01 -15.17 1.40
C SER A 38 -0.60 -13.94 0.72
N SER A 39 0.09 -13.41 -0.26
CA SER A 39 -0.33 -12.23 -1.03
C SER A 39 0.31 -12.25 -2.41
N ILE A 40 -0.22 -11.44 -3.33
CA ILE A 40 0.39 -11.23 -4.65
C ILE A 40 0.65 -9.74 -4.86
N MET A 41 1.89 -9.41 -5.22
CA MET A 41 2.25 -8.10 -5.76
C MET A 41 2.16 -8.16 -7.29
N LEU A 42 1.11 -7.56 -7.84
CA LEU A 42 0.91 -7.42 -9.29
C LEU A 42 1.51 -6.09 -9.76
N SER A 43 2.56 -6.15 -10.54
CA SER A 43 3.22 -5.00 -11.18
C SER A 43 2.55 -4.70 -12.53
N LEU A 44 2.18 -3.43 -12.76
CA LEU A 44 1.45 -2.96 -13.93
C LEU A 44 2.09 -1.68 -14.51
N PRO A 45 3.37 -1.67 -14.88
CA PRO A 45 4.09 -0.45 -15.23
C PRO A 45 3.47 0.31 -16.42
N GLY A 46 2.75 -0.36 -17.31
CA GLY A 46 2.06 0.27 -18.46
C GLY A 46 0.76 0.99 -18.08
N ILE A 47 0.18 0.76 -16.90
CA ILE A 47 -1.06 1.39 -16.46
C ILE A 47 -0.74 2.62 -15.59
N GLY A 48 -1.22 3.80 -16.01
CA GLY A 48 -0.93 5.04 -15.29
C GLY A 48 0.55 5.42 -15.37
N LEU A 49 1.16 5.19 -16.53
CA LEU A 49 2.55 5.55 -16.79
C LEU A 49 2.78 7.04 -16.59
N GLY A 50 3.84 7.38 -15.85
CA GLY A 50 4.23 8.73 -15.49
C GLY A 50 4.27 8.96 -13.98
N ASP A 51 4.86 10.08 -13.59
CA ASP A 51 5.06 10.50 -12.20
C ASP A 51 4.20 11.72 -11.82
N ASP A 52 3.19 12.03 -12.63
CA ASP A 52 2.29 13.15 -12.45
C ASP A 52 0.92 12.71 -11.86
N LYS A 53 0.12 13.73 -11.52
CA LYS A 53 -1.24 13.52 -11.01
C LYS A 53 -2.13 12.78 -11.99
N ALA A 54 -2.05 13.07 -13.29
CA ALA A 54 -2.90 12.46 -14.29
C ALA A 54 -2.60 10.96 -14.45
N ALA A 55 -1.33 10.57 -14.34
CA ALA A 55 -0.92 9.17 -14.29
C ALA A 55 -1.49 8.46 -13.05
N HIS A 56 -1.36 9.08 -11.88
CA HIS A 56 -1.93 8.57 -10.65
C HIS A 56 -3.46 8.42 -10.72
N ASP A 57 -4.18 9.39 -11.29
CA ASP A 57 -5.63 9.35 -11.44
C ASP A 57 -6.07 8.19 -12.37
N ARG A 58 -5.35 7.99 -13.49
CA ARG A 58 -5.62 6.85 -14.40
C ARG A 58 -5.45 5.50 -13.70
N PHE A 59 -4.35 5.34 -12.98
CA PHE A 59 -4.11 4.11 -12.23
C PHE A 59 -5.13 3.90 -11.10
N SER A 60 -5.44 4.96 -10.36
CA SER A 60 -6.43 4.90 -9.28
C SER A 60 -7.81 4.48 -9.78
N ALA A 61 -8.21 4.91 -10.99
CA ALA A 61 -9.47 4.48 -11.61
C ALA A 61 -9.50 2.96 -11.88
N VAL A 62 -8.39 2.38 -12.32
CA VAL A 62 -8.28 0.91 -12.51
C VAL A 62 -8.36 0.18 -11.17
N VAL A 63 -7.67 0.68 -10.13
CA VAL A 63 -7.73 0.08 -8.79
C VAL A 63 -9.14 0.18 -8.19
N GLU A 64 -9.82 1.32 -8.37
CA GLU A 64 -11.20 1.50 -7.91
C GLU A 64 -12.15 0.52 -8.62
N LEU A 65 -11.99 0.35 -9.93
CA LEU A 65 -12.76 -0.62 -10.70
C LEU A 65 -12.55 -2.05 -10.20
N ALA A 66 -11.29 -2.44 -9.94
CA ALA A 66 -10.95 -3.74 -9.36
C ALA A 66 -11.64 -3.95 -8.00
N GLY A 67 -11.61 -2.94 -7.13
CA GLY A 67 -12.29 -2.98 -5.83
C GLY A 67 -13.82 -3.11 -5.95
N ARG A 68 -14.43 -2.38 -6.88
CA ARG A 68 -15.89 -2.48 -7.15
C ARG A 68 -16.28 -3.86 -7.65
N TYR A 69 -15.49 -4.46 -8.53
CA TYR A 69 -15.74 -5.83 -8.99
C TYR A 69 -15.55 -6.86 -7.88
N LEU A 70 -14.54 -6.69 -7.01
CA LEU A 70 -14.42 -7.54 -5.81
C LEU A 70 -15.71 -7.51 -4.97
N CYS A 71 -16.25 -6.31 -4.71
CA CYS A 71 -17.53 -6.17 -3.98
C CYS A 71 -18.68 -6.84 -4.71
N LEU A 72 -18.78 -6.65 -6.03
CA LEU A 72 -19.84 -7.24 -6.85
C LEU A 72 -19.85 -8.77 -6.77
N PHE A 73 -18.65 -9.38 -6.79
CA PHE A 73 -18.48 -10.83 -6.68
C PHE A 73 -18.32 -11.33 -5.24
N ARG A 74 -18.55 -10.48 -4.24
CA ARG A 74 -18.40 -10.78 -2.81
C ARG A 74 -17.00 -11.24 -2.41
N GLY A 75 -15.99 -10.80 -3.17
CA GLY A 75 -14.59 -11.11 -2.90
C GLY A 75 -13.93 -10.14 -1.90
N ASP A 76 -14.58 -9.02 -1.57
CA ASP A 76 -14.12 -8.01 -0.62
C ASP A 76 -14.02 -8.52 0.83
N GLY A 77 -14.76 -9.58 1.17
CA GLY A 77 -14.60 -10.30 2.42
C GLY A 77 -13.36 -11.22 2.47
N ALA A 78 -12.81 -11.58 1.31
CA ALA A 78 -11.66 -12.47 1.18
C ALA A 78 -10.35 -11.74 0.86
N PHE A 79 -10.42 -10.65 0.09
CA PHE A 79 -9.27 -9.94 -0.44
C PHE A 79 -9.35 -8.43 -0.19
N GLY A 80 -8.21 -7.84 0.16
CA GLY A 80 -7.99 -6.39 0.23
C GLY A 80 -6.96 -5.96 -0.80
N LEU A 81 -7.05 -4.71 -1.26
CA LEU A 81 -6.16 -4.13 -2.25
C LEU A 81 -5.34 -3.00 -1.62
N VAL A 82 -4.04 -3.02 -1.87
CA VAL A 82 -3.13 -1.94 -1.54
C VAL A 82 -2.37 -1.57 -2.80
N HIS A 83 -2.43 -0.31 -3.22
CA HIS A 83 -1.78 0.12 -4.45
C HIS A 83 -0.58 1.03 -4.20
N PHE A 84 0.33 1.03 -5.16
CA PHE A 84 1.57 1.82 -5.18
C PHE A 84 1.68 2.55 -6.50
N HIS A 85 2.20 3.77 -6.47
CA HIS A 85 2.39 4.61 -7.66
C HIS A 85 3.55 5.59 -7.43
N PRO A 86 4.38 5.93 -8.44
CA PRO A 86 5.45 6.93 -8.27
C PRO A 86 4.96 8.27 -7.70
N ALA A 87 3.81 8.75 -8.19
CA ALA A 87 3.18 9.99 -7.75
C ALA A 87 2.10 9.79 -6.67
N TYR A 88 2.14 8.70 -5.89
CA TYR A 88 1.12 8.49 -4.86
C TYR A 88 1.03 9.69 -3.93
N ASP A 89 -0.17 10.25 -3.82
CA ASP A 89 -0.52 11.31 -2.87
C ASP A 89 -1.95 11.12 -2.38
N ARG A 90 -2.13 10.95 -1.06
CA ARG A 90 -3.45 10.81 -0.45
C ARG A 90 -4.31 12.07 -0.57
N GLY A 91 -3.69 13.24 -0.69
CA GLY A 91 -4.39 14.51 -0.87
C GLY A 91 -5.11 14.61 -2.22
N LEU A 92 -4.71 13.80 -3.20
CA LEU A 92 -5.34 13.70 -4.51
C LEU A 92 -6.53 12.71 -4.51
N ILE A 93 -6.65 11.88 -3.48
CA ILE A 93 -7.75 10.91 -3.34
C ILE A 93 -8.94 11.66 -2.72
N HIS A 94 -10.05 11.74 -3.44
CA HIS A 94 -11.24 12.45 -2.98
C HIS A 94 -11.74 11.90 -1.63
N PRO A 95 -11.98 12.78 -0.62
CA PRO A 95 -12.38 12.38 0.72
C PRO A 95 -13.81 11.85 0.83
N LEU A 96 -14.55 11.74 -0.27
CA LEU A 96 -15.99 11.46 -0.29
C LEU A 96 -16.37 10.01 -0.01
N HIS A 97 -15.43 9.10 0.07
CA HIS A 97 -15.73 7.70 0.31
C HIS A 97 -15.00 7.23 1.58
N LYS A 98 -15.69 6.40 2.36
CA LYS A 98 -15.09 5.69 3.48
C LYS A 98 -13.72 5.20 3.07
N PRO A 99 -12.66 5.41 3.91
CA PRO A 99 -11.36 4.86 3.59
C PRO A 99 -11.53 3.37 3.30
N SER A 100 -11.49 3.01 2.03
CA SER A 100 -11.39 1.62 1.63
C SER A 100 -10.04 1.10 2.10
N TYR A 101 -9.98 -0.16 2.47
CA TYR A 101 -8.72 -0.81 2.77
C TYR A 101 -7.71 -0.49 1.67
N GLY A 102 -6.48 -0.18 2.06
CA GLY A 102 -5.41 0.12 1.11
C GLY A 102 -5.08 1.58 0.91
N HIS A 103 -5.91 2.51 1.36
CA HIS A 103 -5.56 3.93 1.37
C HIS A 103 -4.89 4.32 2.69
N LEU A 104 -3.92 5.23 2.61
CA LEU A 104 -3.38 5.86 3.79
C LEU A 104 -4.44 6.79 4.43
N PRO A 105 -4.49 6.90 5.76
CA PRO A 105 -5.42 7.79 6.43
C PRO A 105 -5.25 9.24 5.95
N PRO A 106 -6.31 10.05 5.86
CA PRO A 106 -6.20 11.49 5.62
C PRO A 106 -5.21 12.15 6.59
N ILE A 107 -4.53 13.21 6.15
CA ILE A 107 -3.56 13.93 7.00
C ILE A 107 -4.22 14.41 8.30
N SER A 108 -5.47 14.85 8.25
CA SER A 108 -6.23 15.27 9.43
C SER A 108 -6.39 14.17 10.50
N TRP A 109 -6.29 12.90 10.12
CA TRP A 109 -6.37 11.77 11.04
C TRP A 109 -5.00 11.34 11.57
N LEU A 110 -3.91 11.79 10.97
CA LEU A 110 -2.56 11.35 11.37
C LEU A 110 -2.18 11.82 12.77
N ARG A 111 -2.53 13.05 13.16
CA ARG A 111 -2.19 13.55 14.50
C ARG A 111 -2.81 12.71 15.62
N PRO A 112 -4.11 12.41 15.62
CA PRO A 112 -4.69 11.46 16.58
C PRO A 112 -4.04 10.07 16.54
N ILE A 113 -3.76 9.54 15.34
CA ILE A 113 -3.15 8.22 15.16
C ILE A 113 -1.72 8.19 15.73
N LEU A 114 -0.91 9.23 15.47
CA LEU A 114 0.44 9.37 16.02
C LEU A 114 0.41 9.42 17.55
N LYS A 115 -0.53 10.17 18.11
CA LYS A 115 -0.71 10.24 19.57
C LYS A 115 -1.08 8.88 20.16
N MET A 116 -1.94 8.11 19.48
CA MET A 116 -2.25 6.72 19.88
C MET A 116 -1.02 5.81 19.81
N GLY A 117 -0.11 6.05 18.87
CA GLY A 117 1.16 5.34 18.73
C GLY A 117 2.27 5.82 19.69
N GLY A 118 1.96 6.76 20.60
CA GLY A 118 2.93 7.26 21.59
C GLY A 118 3.88 8.35 21.08
N HIS A 119 3.59 8.95 19.91
CA HIS A 119 4.42 10.01 19.32
C HIS A 119 3.86 11.41 19.59
N ASN A 120 4.74 12.40 19.71
CA ASN A 120 4.36 13.80 19.85
C ASN A 120 4.02 14.38 18.46
N ALA A 121 2.75 14.32 18.09
CA ALA A 121 2.26 14.76 16.78
C ALA A 121 2.29 16.29 16.59
N GLU A 122 2.34 17.07 17.67
CA GLU A 122 2.36 18.54 17.62
C GLU A 122 3.67 19.09 17.05
N GLN A 123 4.73 18.28 17.07
CA GLN A 123 6.05 18.67 16.56
C GLN A 123 6.19 18.52 15.04
N LEU A 124 5.23 17.88 14.38
CA LEU A 124 5.27 17.67 12.93
C LEU A 124 4.32 18.62 12.22
N SER A 125 4.81 19.32 11.20
CA SER A 125 4.02 20.10 10.27
C SER A 125 3.17 19.19 9.35
N ASP A 126 2.17 19.75 8.69
CA ASP A 126 1.37 18.99 7.72
C ASP A 126 2.20 18.57 6.51
N ASP A 127 3.21 19.35 6.13
CA ASP A 127 4.17 18.98 5.08
C ASP A 127 4.99 17.74 5.48
N GLU A 128 5.49 17.69 6.70
CA GLU A 128 6.22 16.53 7.22
C GLU A 128 5.30 15.31 7.34
N LEU A 129 4.06 15.49 7.78
CA LEU A 129 3.06 14.40 7.81
C LEU A 129 2.76 13.88 6.40
N SER A 130 2.78 14.75 5.38
CA SER A 130 2.57 14.37 3.98
C SER A 130 3.66 13.41 3.46
N LEU A 131 4.87 13.43 4.03
CA LEU A 131 5.97 12.54 3.65
C LEU A 131 5.61 11.07 3.89
N SER A 132 4.63 10.77 4.75
CA SER A 132 4.11 9.41 4.88
C SER A 132 3.48 8.84 3.60
N ASN A 133 3.21 9.67 2.56
CA ASN A 133 2.83 9.22 1.22
C ASN A 133 3.90 8.32 0.59
N TYR A 134 5.18 8.53 0.92
CA TYR A 134 6.29 7.69 0.43
C TYR A 134 6.17 6.22 0.83
N GLN A 135 5.35 5.88 1.82
CA GLN A 135 5.01 4.47 2.12
C GLN A 135 4.25 3.78 0.97
N ARG A 136 3.73 4.54 0.02
CA ARG A 136 2.99 4.05 -1.15
C ARG A 136 3.63 4.45 -2.48
N ARG A 137 4.76 5.13 -2.43
CA ARG A 137 5.54 5.40 -3.63
C ARG A 137 6.39 4.19 -3.98
N ALA A 138 6.38 3.85 -5.25
CA ALA A 138 7.16 2.79 -5.84
C ALA A 138 7.62 3.22 -7.23
N PRO A 139 8.69 2.64 -7.78
CA PRO A 139 9.23 3.05 -9.06
C PRO A 139 8.24 2.87 -10.23
N HIS A 140 7.26 2.00 -10.09
CA HIS A 140 6.18 1.80 -11.05
C HIS A 140 4.89 1.41 -10.33
N THR A 141 3.79 1.42 -11.06
CA THR A 141 2.48 1.08 -10.53
C THR A 141 2.39 -0.39 -10.15
N ALA A 142 1.82 -0.65 -8.98
CA ALA A 142 1.60 -2.02 -8.51
C ALA A 142 0.37 -2.10 -7.60
N ILE A 143 -0.25 -3.28 -7.58
CA ILE A 143 -1.35 -3.63 -6.69
C ILE A 143 -0.91 -4.82 -5.83
N ASN A 144 -0.86 -4.63 -4.51
CA ASN A 144 -0.73 -5.74 -3.59
C ASN A 144 -2.12 -6.27 -3.23
N ILE A 145 -2.36 -7.51 -3.57
CA ILE A 145 -3.59 -8.25 -3.28
C ILE A 145 -3.34 -9.04 -2.01
N LEU A 146 -4.07 -8.73 -0.96
CA LEU A 146 -3.89 -9.28 0.38
C LEU A 146 -5.08 -10.14 0.78
N ARG A 147 -4.85 -11.20 1.53
CA ARG A 147 -5.94 -11.94 2.18
C ARG A 147 -6.49 -11.14 3.36
N MET A 148 -7.80 -11.01 3.46
CA MET A 148 -8.44 -10.25 4.54
C MET A 148 -8.19 -10.86 5.93
N THR A 149 -7.93 -12.16 6.02
CA THR A 149 -7.48 -12.81 7.26
C THR A 149 -6.23 -12.14 7.81
N GLN A 150 -5.23 -11.87 6.95
CA GLN A 150 -3.97 -11.21 7.32
C GLN A 150 -4.16 -9.71 7.59
N VAL A 151 -4.96 -9.04 6.76
CA VAL A 151 -5.28 -7.62 6.96
C VAL A 151 -5.94 -7.41 8.30
N ASN A 152 -6.93 -8.25 8.65
CA ASN A 152 -7.63 -8.17 9.93
C ASN A 152 -6.72 -8.52 11.11
N ALA A 153 -5.81 -9.49 10.95
CA ALA A 153 -4.82 -9.81 11.96
C ALA A 153 -3.83 -8.65 12.20
N ALA A 154 -3.44 -7.92 11.15
CA ALA A 154 -2.50 -6.80 11.24
C ALA A 154 -3.15 -5.47 11.62
N ALA A 155 -4.41 -5.22 11.23
CA ALA A 155 -5.09 -3.94 11.39
C ALA A 155 -5.63 -3.70 12.80
N GLY A 156 -5.76 -4.75 13.63
CA GLY A 156 -6.27 -4.59 14.99
C GLY A 156 -5.27 -3.87 15.90
N SER A 157 -5.74 -2.84 16.62
CA SER A 157 -4.92 -2.19 17.67
C SER A 157 -4.48 -3.16 18.77
N LYS A 158 -5.11 -4.32 18.84
CA LYS A 158 -4.82 -5.39 19.80
C LYS A 158 -3.96 -6.52 19.19
N SER A 159 -3.77 -6.54 17.88
CA SER A 159 -2.92 -7.53 17.22
C SER A 159 -1.47 -7.10 17.37
N ILE A 160 -0.75 -7.82 18.20
CA ILE A 160 0.68 -7.64 18.40
C ILE A 160 1.37 -8.71 17.56
N VAL A 161 2.27 -8.29 16.70
CA VAL A 161 3.13 -9.17 15.91
C VAL A 161 4.58 -9.03 16.38
N ASP A 162 5.29 -10.12 16.37
CA ASP A 162 6.72 -10.13 16.60
C ASP A 162 7.45 -9.73 15.31
N LEU A 163 8.19 -8.64 15.36
CA LEU A 163 9.03 -8.16 14.28
C LEU A 163 10.46 -8.57 14.51
N ASP A 164 11.02 -9.36 13.62
CA ASP A 164 12.45 -9.58 13.56
C ASP A 164 13.11 -8.37 12.87
N LEU A 165 13.98 -7.67 13.61
CA LEU A 165 14.70 -6.49 13.11
C LEU A 165 15.95 -6.85 12.31
N GLY A 166 16.24 -8.15 12.08
CA GLY A 166 17.37 -8.64 11.30
C GLY A 166 18.71 -8.63 12.02
N ASP A 167 18.74 -8.16 13.27
CA ASP A 167 19.94 -8.13 14.14
C ASP A 167 19.79 -9.06 15.38
N GLY A 168 18.84 -9.98 15.30
CA GLY A 168 18.49 -10.90 16.39
C GLY A 168 17.57 -10.30 17.46
N ARG A 169 17.15 -9.05 17.30
CA ARG A 169 16.14 -8.43 18.18
C ARG A 169 14.74 -8.68 17.65
N ILE A 170 13.86 -9.12 18.53
CA ILE A 170 12.44 -9.26 18.27
C ILE A 170 11.72 -8.12 18.99
N GLU A 171 10.97 -7.33 18.26
CA GLU A 171 10.14 -6.26 18.80
C GLU A 171 8.66 -6.56 18.62
N LYS A 172 7.87 -6.33 19.67
CA LYS A 172 6.41 -6.46 19.59
C LYS A 172 5.81 -5.15 19.12
N ALA A 173 5.10 -5.20 17.98
CA ALA A 173 4.45 -4.02 17.41
C ALA A 173 3.03 -4.32 16.95
N SER A 174 2.14 -3.35 17.08
CA SER A 174 0.84 -3.35 16.42
C SER A 174 0.91 -2.67 15.05
N GLY A 175 -0.08 -2.90 14.18
CA GLY A 175 -0.16 -2.22 12.90
C GLY A 175 -0.15 -0.68 13.04
N ILE A 176 -0.80 -0.14 14.09
CA ILE A 176 -0.77 1.30 14.40
C ILE A 176 0.65 1.74 14.79
N THR A 177 1.33 0.99 15.64
CA THR A 177 2.71 1.31 16.06
C THR A 177 3.66 1.33 14.86
N LEU A 178 3.56 0.36 13.97
CA LEU A 178 4.35 0.29 12.74
C LEU A 178 4.09 1.48 11.82
N TYR A 179 2.81 1.76 11.58
CA TYR A 179 2.41 2.86 10.73
C TYR A 179 2.88 4.22 11.25
N THR A 180 2.71 4.48 12.55
CA THR A 180 3.12 5.74 13.18
C THR A 180 4.64 5.88 13.22
N ARG A 181 5.38 4.81 13.51
CA ARG A 181 6.84 4.79 13.42
C ARG A 181 7.34 5.11 12.02
N ASN A 182 6.75 4.50 10.99
CA ASN A 182 7.10 4.79 9.61
C ASN A 182 6.83 6.26 9.24
N THR A 183 5.70 6.81 9.68
CA THR A 183 5.36 8.23 9.46
C THR A 183 6.42 9.15 10.06
N VAL A 184 6.80 8.95 11.33
CA VAL A 184 7.83 9.76 12.02
C VAL A 184 9.20 9.57 11.35
N ARG A 185 9.55 8.33 10.97
CA ARG A 185 10.80 8.05 10.29
C ARG A 185 10.90 8.77 8.95
N MET A 186 9.84 8.78 8.15
CA MET A 186 9.83 9.47 6.87
C MET A 186 9.91 11.00 7.03
N ALA A 187 9.26 11.57 8.05
CA ALA A 187 9.43 12.97 8.40
C ALA A 187 10.89 13.29 8.73
N GLY A 188 11.56 12.42 9.50
CA GLY A 188 12.98 12.59 9.86
C GLY A 188 13.96 12.41 8.69
N ILE A 189 13.64 11.57 7.69
CA ILE A 189 14.46 11.41 6.48
C ILE A 189 14.38 12.65 5.58
N GLY A 190 13.20 13.26 5.49
CA GLY A 190 12.96 14.45 4.68
C GLY A 190 12.69 14.15 3.20
N ARG A 191 12.05 15.13 2.54
CA ARG A 191 11.54 14.99 1.17
C ARG A 191 12.62 14.68 0.13
N GLU A 192 13.73 15.40 0.16
CA GLU A 192 14.79 15.25 -0.84
C GLU A 192 15.40 13.86 -0.84
N ALA A 193 15.71 13.32 0.35
CA ALA A 193 16.28 11.99 0.48
C ALA A 193 15.31 10.89 0.08
N LEU A 194 14.03 11.05 0.44
CA LEU A 194 12.97 10.11 0.06
C LEU A 194 12.74 10.12 -1.46
N GLN A 195 12.69 11.30 -2.08
CA GLN A 195 12.52 11.41 -3.53
C GLN A 195 13.74 10.82 -4.26
N SER A 196 14.95 11.16 -3.83
CA SER A 196 16.17 10.61 -4.41
C SER A 196 16.22 9.07 -4.34
N ALA A 197 15.67 8.48 -3.29
CA ALA A 197 15.58 7.01 -3.19
C ALA A 197 14.64 6.44 -4.26
N VAL A 198 13.46 7.03 -4.45
CA VAL A 198 12.51 6.60 -5.50
C VAL A 198 13.11 6.78 -6.90
N ASP A 199 13.74 7.93 -7.16
CA ASP A 199 14.36 8.23 -8.46
C ASP A 199 15.47 7.24 -8.81
N LYS A 200 16.27 6.83 -7.83
CA LYS A 200 17.30 5.79 -8.00
C LYS A 200 16.69 4.43 -8.35
N GLU A 201 15.61 4.06 -7.71
CA GLU A 201 14.90 2.80 -8.01
C GLU A 201 14.30 2.83 -9.41
N VAL A 202 13.71 3.96 -9.84
CA VAL A 202 13.23 4.15 -11.21
C VAL A 202 14.38 3.99 -12.22
N ALA A 203 15.54 4.59 -11.96
CA ALA A 203 16.69 4.52 -12.85
C ALA A 203 17.32 3.12 -12.96
N MET A 204 17.13 2.24 -11.96
CA MET A 204 17.67 0.88 -11.98
C MET A 204 16.82 -0.12 -12.79
N GLN A 205 15.61 0.25 -13.20
CA GLN A 205 14.68 -0.66 -13.87
C GLN A 205 14.79 -0.67 -15.40
N TYR A 206 15.62 0.17 -15.97
CA TYR A 206 15.83 0.33 -17.42
C TYR A 206 17.35 0.36 -17.71
#